data_84e3705699c103da691eb4536f157b55
#
_entry.id   84e3705699c103da691eb4536f157b55
#
_cell.length_a   1.000
_cell.length_b   1.000
_cell.length_c   1.000
_cell.angle_alpha   90.00
_cell.angle_beta   90.00
_cell.angle_gamma   90.00
#
_symmetry.space_group_name_H-M   'P 1'
#
loop_
_entity.id
_entity.type
_entity.pdbx_description
1 polymer ?
#
loop_
_entity_poly.entity_id
_entity_poly.type
_entity_poly.pdbx_seq_one_letter_code
_entity_poly.pdbx_strand_id
1 'polypeptide(L)'
;MKLAWLLWLASVLPHDAADQTCLAATVYLEARSESTLGQKAVAEVALRRRDNGRWGGTVCKVVTAPGQFALSTTHKGYVLRNPDAWGKAWRVAGDVMHNWSLPHEQREQVVPDADHFAIAEQVSPSWMIGEPLRKIGAHSFYRVN
;
A
#
# COMPACT_ATOMS: atom_id res chain seq x y z
N MET A 1 3.43 -10.29 -16.27
CA MET A 1 3.25 -8.83 -16.51
C MET A 1 4.42 -8.11 -15.85
N LYS A 2 5.11 -7.28 -16.58
CA LYS A 2 6.25 -6.53 -16.04
C LYS A 2 5.79 -5.30 -15.27
N LEU A 3 6.48 -4.98 -14.19
CA LEU A 3 6.19 -3.79 -13.38
C LEU A 3 6.22 -2.50 -14.22
N ALA A 4 7.18 -2.39 -15.14
CA ALA A 4 7.25 -1.23 -16.04
C ALA A 4 5.96 -1.00 -16.83
N TRP A 5 5.30 -2.05 -17.24
CA TRP A 5 4.03 -1.95 -17.98
C TRP A 5 2.89 -1.46 -17.10
N LEU A 6 2.85 -1.93 -15.84
CA LEU A 6 1.85 -1.45 -14.88
C LEU A 6 2.03 0.04 -14.61
N LEU A 7 3.27 0.50 -14.43
CA LEU A 7 3.55 1.91 -14.19
C LEU A 7 3.22 2.77 -15.41
N TRP A 8 3.53 2.28 -16.62
CA TRP A 8 3.13 2.96 -17.85
C TRP A 8 1.62 3.03 -17.97
N LEU A 9 0.93 1.90 -17.75
CA LEU A 9 -0.54 1.85 -17.80
C LEU A 9 -1.14 2.86 -16.81
N ALA A 10 -0.64 2.90 -15.58
CA ALA A 10 -1.09 3.86 -14.57
C ALA A 10 -0.89 5.31 -15.02
N SER A 11 0.13 5.59 -15.84
CA SER A 11 0.39 6.95 -16.31
C SER A 11 -0.60 7.46 -17.36
N VAL A 12 -1.33 6.55 -18.02
CA VAL A 12 -2.30 6.88 -19.08
C VAL A 12 -3.76 6.63 -18.72
N LEU A 13 -4.01 5.96 -17.58
CA LEU A 13 -5.36 5.69 -17.10
C LEU A 13 -6.02 6.93 -16.47
N PRO A 14 -7.36 6.98 -16.43
CA PRO A 14 -8.07 7.92 -15.58
C PRO A 14 -7.60 7.79 -14.12
N HIS A 15 -7.67 8.90 -13.37
CA HIS A 15 -7.07 9.08 -12.05
C HIS A 15 -7.39 7.94 -11.06
N ASP A 16 -8.66 7.56 -10.92
CA ASP A 16 -9.07 6.53 -9.97
C ASP A 16 -8.54 5.14 -10.37
N ALA A 17 -8.58 4.83 -11.67
CA ALA A 17 -8.04 3.56 -12.18
C ALA A 17 -6.51 3.51 -12.06
N ALA A 18 -5.84 4.64 -12.27
CA ALA A 18 -4.40 4.77 -12.05
C ALA A 18 -4.03 4.51 -10.59
N ASP A 19 -4.75 5.15 -9.67
CA ASP A 19 -4.52 4.99 -8.24
C ASP A 19 -4.80 3.56 -7.77
N GLN A 20 -5.86 2.93 -8.26
CA GLN A 20 -6.14 1.52 -7.94
C GLN A 20 -5.03 0.60 -8.47
N THR A 21 -4.51 0.86 -9.66
CA THR A 21 -3.40 0.09 -10.24
C THR A 21 -2.14 0.22 -9.38
N CYS A 22 -1.77 1.43 -9.00
CA CYS A 22 -0.62 1.68 -8.13
C CYS A 22 -0.80 1.06 -6.75
N LEU A 23 -1.99 1.15 -6.17
CA LEU A 23 -2.28 0.58 -4.86
C LEU A 23 -2.22 -0.95 -4.91
N ALA A 24 -2.81 -1.56 -5.94
CA ALA A 24 -2.77 -3.00 -6.13
C ALA A 24 -1.32 -3.52 -6.30
N ALA A 25 -0.50 -2.83 -7.09
CA ALA A 25 0.90 -3.17 -7.25
C ALA A 25 1.65 -3.10 -5.91
N THR A 26 1.37 -2.09 -5.10
CA THR A 26 1.95 -1.93 -3.76
C THR A 26 1.55 -3.08 -2.85
N VAL A 27 0.26 -3.39 -2.76
CA VAL A 27 -0.25 -4.52 -1.96
C VAL A 27 0.39 -5.84 -2.42
N TYR A 28 0.49 -6.07 -3.72
CA TYR A 28 1.12 -7.25 -4.27
C TYR A 28 2.58 -7.37 -3.82
N LEU A 29 3.36 -6.31 -3.98
CA LEU A 29 4.79 -6.33 -3.66
C LEU A 29 5.05 -6.40 -2.15
N GLU A 30 4.23 -5.72 -1.35
CA GLU A 30 4.41 -5.64 0.10
C GLU A 30 3.80 -6.83 0.86
N ALA A 31 2.70 -7.39 0.38
CA ALA A 31 1.85 -8.21 1.22
C ALA A 31 1.13 -9.37 0.50
N ARG A 32 1.60 -9.83 -0.66
CA ARG A 32 0.87 -10.87 -1.42
C ARG A 32 0.69 -12.19 -0.67
N SER A 33 1.58 -12.51 0.27
CA SER A 33 1.49 -13.70 1.11
C SER A 33 0.71 -13.50 2.41
N GLU A 34 0.27 -12.28 2.66
CA GLU A 34 -0.46 -11.93 3.89
C GLU A 34 -1.97 -12.21 3.74
N SER A 35 -2.66 -12.24 4.88
CA SER A 35 -4.12 -12.33 4.92
C SER A 35 -4.76 -11.11 4.25
N THR A 36 -6.04 -11.23 3.91
CA THR A 36 -6.81 -10.10 3.39
C THR A 36 -6.79 -8.91 4.35
N LEU A 37 -6.87 -9.17 5.66
CA LEU A 37 -6.79 -8.14 6.68
C LEU A 37 -5.45 -7.40 6.64
N GLY A 38 -4.35 -8.14 6.55
CA GLY A 38 -3.01 -7.56 6.44
C GLY A 38 -2.81 -6.75 5.16
N GLN A 39 -3.35 -7.23 4.05
CA GLN A 39 -3.31 -6.49 2.78
C GLN A 39 -4.12 -5.18 2.85
N LYS A 40 -5.29 -5.21 3.47
CA LYS A 40 -6.11 -4.01 3.68
C LYS A 40 -5.37 -2.99 4.55
N ALA A 41 -4.71 -3.44 5.60
CA ALA A 41 -3.94 -2.56 6.49
C ALA A 41 -2.79 -1.86 5.74
N VAL A 42 -2.08 -2.57 4.87
CA VAL A 42 -1.03 -1.98 4.02
C VAL A 42 -1.62 -0.93 3.07
N ALA A 43 -2.75 -1.23 2.43
CA ALA A 43 -3.43 -0.30 1.54
C ALA A 43 -3.88 0.97 2.29
N GLU A 44 -4.38 0.84 3.51
CA GLU A 44 -4.78 1.98 4.36
C GLU A 44 -3.61 2.93 4.63
N VAL A 45 -2.42 2.40 4.87
CA VAL A 45 -1.23 3.24 5.10
C VAL A 45 -0.96 4.12 3.88
N ALA A 46 -1.02 3.56 2.67
CA ALA A 46 -0.82 4.34 1.45
C ALA A 46 -1.86 5.45 1.29
N LEU A 47 -3.13 5.15 1.53
CA LEU A 47 -4.21 6.14 1.43
C LEU A 47 -4.09 7.23 2.50
N ARG A 48 -3.70 6.85 3.71
CA ARG A 48 -3.49 7.82 4.81
C ARG A 48 -2.34 8.75 4.52
N ARG A 49 -1.25 8.24 3.92
CA ARG A 49 -0.14 9.08 3.45
C ARG A 49 -0.54 10.02 2.32
N ARG A 50 -1.41 9.58 1.41
CA ARG A 50 -1.97 10.46 0.37
C ARG A 50 -2.75 11.62 1.01
N ASP A 51 -3.60 11.32 2.01
CA ASP A 51 -4.39 12.33 2.71
C ASP A 51 -3.51 13.32 3.48
N ASN A 52 -2.40 12.85 4.01
CA ASN A 52 -1.39 13.67 4.67
C ASN A 52 -0.70 14.64 3.69
N GLY A 53 -0.53 14.25 2.45
CA GLY A 53 0.04 15.08 1.38
C GLY A 53 1.56 15.20 1.37
N ARG A 54 2.27 14.64 2.35
CA ARG A 54 3.72 14.78 2.49
C ARG A 54 4.51 14.21 1.31
N TRP A 55 4.04 13.10 0.74
CA TRP A 55 4.70 12.42 -0.38
C TRP A 55 3.98 12.61 -1.71
N GLY A 56 2.93 13.45 -1.74
CA GLY A 56 2.13 13.74 -2.92
C GLY A 56 0.65 13.57 -2.66
N GLY A 57 -0.17 14.05 -3.61
CA GLY A 57 -1.63 14.06 -3.49
C GLY A 57 -2.34 12.93 -4.21
N THR A 58 -1.61 11.99 -4.81
CA THR A 58 -2.18 10.79 -5.46
C THR A 58 -1.56 9.54 -4.89
N VAL A 59 -2.26 8.41 -4.97
CA VAL A 59 -1.71 7.13 -4.54
C VAL A 59 -0.44 6.80 -5.34
N CYS A 60 -0.47 7.00 -6.67
CA CYS A 60 0.70 6.72 -7.50
C CYS A 60 1.93 7.53 -7.06
N LYS A 61 1.77 8.82 -6.74
CA LYS A 61 2.88 9.64 -6.22
C LYS A 61 3.40 9.13 -4.88
N VAL A 62 2.49 8.78 -3.97
CA VAL A 62 2.85 8.28 -2.64
C VAL A 62 3.67 6.98 -2.75
N VAL A 63 3.18 6.00 -3.51
CA VAL A 63 3.79 4.67 -3.54
C VAL A 63 5.03 4.59 -4.42
N THR A 64 5.22 5.55 -5.32
CA THR A 64 6.44 5.64 -6.14
C THR A 64 7.48 6.60 -5.55
N ALA A 65 7.17 7.28 -4.45
CA ALA A 65 8.12 8.15 -3.77
C ALA A 65 9.36 7.36 -3.34
N PRO A 66 10.59 7.87 -3.59
CA PRO A 66 11.81 7.11 -3.35
C PRO A 66 11.92 6.58 -1.92
N GLY A 67 12.17 5.27 -1.79
CA GLY A 67 12.44 4.62 -0.51
C GLY A 67 11.23 4.41 0.40
N GLN A 68 10.01 4.73 -0.04
CA GLN A 68 8.83 4.67 0.83
C GLN A 68 8.10 3.32 0.79
N PHE A 69 7.96 2.72 -0.38
CA PHE A 69 7.31 1.42 -0.54
C PHE A 69 8.17 0.52 -1.44
N ALA A 70 7.94 -0.78 -1.38
CA ALA A 70 8.64 -1.75 -2.22
C ALA A 70 8.52 -1.42 -3.71
N LEU A 71 7.41 -0.80 -4.13
CA LEU A 71 7.23 -0.37 -5.52
C LEU A 71 8.36 0.55 -5.99
N SER A 72 8.82 1.47 -5.14
CA SER A 72 9.88 2.42 -5.48
C SER A 72 11.27 1.77 -5.59
N THR A 73 11.47 0.63 -4.94
CA THR A 73 12.77 -0.05 -4.88
C THR A 73 12.82 -1.32 -5.73
N THR A 74 11.69 -1.78 -6.25
CA THR A 74 11.62 -2.97 -7.09
C THR A 74 12.08 -2.65 -8.50
N HIS A 75 12.92 -3.53 -9.07
CA HIS A 75 13.40 -3.38 -10.43
C HIS A 75 12.22 -3.35 -11.42
N LYS A 76 12.26 -2.42 -12.37
CA LYS A 76 11.17 -2.23 -13.34
C LYS A 76 10.94 -3.43 -14.27
N GLY A 77 11.95 -4.26 -14.44
CA GLY A 77 11.85 -5.53 -15.17
C GLY A 77 11.23 -6.67 -14.36
N TYR A 78 10.91 -6.44 -13.07
CA TYR A 78 10.25 -7.43 -12.23
C TYR A 78 8.95 -7.90 -12.87
N VAL A 79 8.72 -9.22 -12.87
CA VAL A 79 7.52 -9.81 -13.45
C VAL A 79 6.59 -10.25 -12.33
N LEU A 80 5.36 -9.76 -12.36
CA LEU A 80 4.30 -10.21 -11.46
C LEU A 80 3.78 -11.55 -12.00
N ARG A 81 4.23 -12.66 -11.41
CA ARG A 81 4.02 -14.00 -11.94
C ARG A 81 2.79 -14.70 -11.40
N ASN A 82 2.20 -14.19 -10.32
CA ASN A 82 1.06 -14.83 -9.67
C ASN A 82 -0.24 -14.07 -9.98
N PRO A 83 -1.01 -14.51 -11.01
CA PRO A 83 -2.23 -13.81 -11.39
C PRO A 83 -3.32 -13.88 -10.32
N ASP A 84 -3.38 -14.93 -9.51
CA ASP A 84 -4.35 -15.03 -8.42
C ASP A 84 -4.03 -14.01 -7.33
N ALA A 85 -2.76 -13.89 -6.96
CA ALA A 85 -2.31 -12.89 -5.99
C ALA A 85 -2.55 -11.46 -6.52
N TRP A 86 -2.33 -11.23 -7.81
CA TRP A 86 -2.63 -9.94 -8.44
C TRP A 86 -4.13 -9.63 -8.39
N GLY A 87 -4.98 -10.58 -8.76
CA GLY A 87 -6.44 -10.41 -8.70
C GLY A 87 -6.92 -10.09 -7.28
N LYS A 88 -6.35 -10.76 -6.27
CA LYS A 88 -6.66 -10.47 -4.86
C LYS A 88 -6.21 -9.06 -4.48
N ALA A 89 -4.98 -8.66 -4.83
CA ALA A 89 -4.46 -7.32 -4.55
C ALA A 89 -5.32 -6.24 -5.22
N TRP A 90 -5.76 -6.48 -6.44
CA TRP A 90 -6.64 -5.59 -7.18
C TRP A 90 -7.98 -5.39 -6.47
N ARG A 91 -8.62 -6.47 -6.02
CA ARG A 91 -9.88 -6.41 -5.27
C ARG A 91 -9.70 -5.70 -3.93
N VAL A 92 -8.64 -6.01 -3.19
CA VAL A 92 -8.33 -5.34 -1.92
C VAL A 92 -8.15 -3.85 -2.14
N ALA A 93 -7.38 -3.44 -3.16
CA ALA A 93 -7.17 -2.03 -3.49
C ALA A 93 -8.49 -1.32 -3.77
N GLY A 94 -9.35 -1.93 -4.60
CA GLY A 94 -10.67 -1.37 -4.91
C GLY A 94 -11.57 -1.23 -3.68
N ASP A 95 -11.61 -2.27 -2.85
CA ASP A 95 -12.44 -2.27 -1.63
C ASP A 95 -11.98 -1.20 -0.64
N VAL A 96 -10.67 -1.08 -0.43
CA VAL A 96 -10.13 -0.08 0.51
C VAL A 96 -10.34 1.33 -0.03
N MET A 97 -10.14 1.56 -1.33
CA MET A 97 -10.42 2.88 -1.94
C MET A 97 -11.89 3.25 -1.83
N HIS A 98 -12.80 2.31 -2.06
CA HIS A 98 -14.23 2.55 -1.90
C HIS A 98 -14.58 2.93 -0.45
N ASN A 99 -14.09 2.14 0.52
CA ASN A 99 -14.27 2.43 1.94
C ASN A 99 -13.69 3.81 2.31
N TRP A 100 -12.54 4.17 1.74
CA TRP A 100 -11.89 5.47 1.99
C TRP A 100 -12.64 6.65 1.40
N SER A 101 -13.47 6.43 0.38
CA SER A 101 -14.34 7.45 -0.21
C SER A 101 -15.51 7.84 0.68
N LEU A 102 -15.82 7.02 1.69
CA LEU A 102 -16.86 7.32 2.66
C LEU A 102 -16.42 8.45 3.61
N PRO A 103 -17.36 9.16 4.26
CA PRO A 103 -17.02 10.08 5.33
C PRO A 103 -16.14 9.38 6.38
N HIS A 104 -15.19 10.12 6.95
CA HIS A 104 -14.17 9.56 7.85
C HIS A 104 -14.78 8.69 8.97
N GLU A 105 -15.84 9.15 9.59
CA GLU A 105 -16.51 8.46 10.69
C GLU A 105 -17.24 7.17 10.26
N GLN A 106 -17.44 6.97 8.97
CA GLN A 106 -18.08 5.75 8.42
C GLN A 106 -17.07 4.74 7.90
N ARG A 107 -15.78 5.09 7.89
CA ARG A 107 -14.74 4.20 7.39
C ARG A 107 -14.48 3.07 8.38
N GLU A 108 -14.44 1.85 7.85
CA GLU A 108 -13.96 0.69 8.61
C GLU A 108 -12.44 0.58 8.44
N GLN A 109 -11.69 0.97 9.44
CA GLN A 109 -10.25 0.96 9.41
C GLN A 109 -9.70 -0.26 10.14
N VAL A 110 -8.75 -0.97 9.50
CA VAL A 110 -8.09 -2.13 10.10
C VAL A 110 -7.11 -1.68 11.19
N VAL A 111 -6.26 -0.70 10.88
CA VAL A 111 -5.34 -0.11 11.85
C VAL A 111 -5.49 1.42 11.80
N PRO A 112 -6.43 1.98 12.57
CA PRO A 112 -6.58 3.44 12.63
C PRO A 112 -5.26 4.11 12.98
N ASP A 113 -5.00 5.27 12.35
CA ASP A 113 -3.83 6.12 12.56
C ASP A 113 -2.49 5.56 12.07
N ALA A 114 -2.39 4.33 11.63
CA ALA A 114 -1.12 3.79 11.13
C ALA A 114 -0.69 4.48 9.83
N ASP A 115 0.51 5.06 9.85
CA ASP A 115 1.13 5.70 8.68
C ASP A 115 2.46 5.04 8.27
N HIS A 116 2.91 4.03 9.01
CA HIS A 116 4.10 3.23 8.73
C HIS A 116 3.86 1.76 9.04
N PHE A 117 4.57 0.90 8.31
CA PHE A 117 4.65 -0.53 8.64
C PHE A 117 6.03 -1.07 8.29
N ALA A 118 6.41 -2.16 8.95
CA ALA A 118 7.63 -2.89 8.66
C ALA A 118 7.50 -4.35 9.08
N ILE A 119 8.32 -5.21 8.48
CA ILE A 119 8.50 -6.58 8.95
C ILE A 119 9.62 -6.54 9.99
N ALA A 120 9.24 -6.53 11.28
CA ALA A 120 10.15 -6.28 12.38
C ALA A 120 11.29 -7.31 12.47
N GLU A 121 11.04 -8.54 12.05
CA GLU A 121 12.07 -9.59 12.02
C GLU A 121 13.13 -9.38 10.94
N GLN A 122 12.89 -8.51 9.96
CA GLN A 122 13.80 -8.26 8.84
C GLN A 122 14.50 -6.91 8.91
N VAL A 123 13.83 -5.90 9.47
CA VAL A 123 14.33 -4.53 9.50
C VAL A 123 14.06 -3.87 10.85
N SER A 124 14.91 -2.88 11.19
CA SER A 124 14.74 -2.08 12.41
C SER A 124 15.00 -0.61 12.07
N PRO A 125 14.09 0.04 11.31
CA PRO A 125 14.27 1.45 10.95
C PRO A 125 14.21 2.35 12.18
N SER A 126 14.86 3.51 12.08
CA SER A 126 14.99 4.45 13.20
C SER A 126 13.67 4.99 13.73
N TRP A 127 12.63 5.03 12.87
CA TRP A 127 11.30 5.50 13.29
C TRP A 127 10.49 4.44 14.07
N MET A 128 10.94 3.19 14.07
CA MET A 128 10.26 2.08 14.74
C MET A 128 10.59 2.08 16.23
N ILE A 129 9.91 2.93 16.98
CA ILE A 129 10.11 3.16 18.40
C ILE A 129 8.89 2.70 19.18
N GLY A 130 9.11 1.94 20.26
CA GLY A 130 8.05 1.46 21.15
C GLY A 130 7.23 0.33 20.55
N GLU A 131 6.04 0.13 21.11
CA GLU A 131 5.14 -0.93 20.68
C GLU A 131 4.37 -0.53 19.42
N PRO A 132 4.13 -1.46 18.48
CA PRO A 132 3.28 -1.19 17.34
C PRO A 132 1.82 -0.94 17.78
N LEU A 133 1.08 -0.19 16.96
CA LEU A 133 -0.38 -0.06 17.14
C LEU A 133 -1.05 -1.42 16.97
N ARG A 134 -0.57 -2.21 16.02
CA ARG A 134 -1.06 -3.57 15.77
C ARG A 134 -0.03 -4.35 14.97
N LYS A 135 0.04 -5.66 15.21
CA LYS A 135 0.79 -6.60 14.38
C LYS A 135 -0.21 -7.51 13.66
N ILE A 136 -0.08 -7.64 12.34
CA ILE A 136 -0.90 -8.51 11.52
C ILE A 136 0.04 -9.33 10.64
N GLY A 137 0.03 -10.65 10.81
CA GLY A 137 0.99 -11.52 10.12
C GLY A 137 2.42 -11.09 10.40
N ALA A 138 3.20 -10.86 9.35
CA ALA A 138 4.59 -10.44 9.49
C ALA A 138 4.76 -8.92 9.68
N HIS A 139 3.71 -8.13 9.44
CA HIS A 139 3.79 -6.68 9.47
C HIS A 139 3.43 -6.09 10.83
N SER A 140 4.25 -5.17 11.31
CA SER A 140 3.96 -4.33 12.47
C SER A 140 3.65 -2.91 11.99
N PHE A 141 2.55 -2.34 12.51
CA PHE A 141 2.02 -1.05 12.06
C PHE A 141 2.22 0.01 13.14
N TYR A 142 2.65 1.19 12.72
CA TYR A 142 3.03 2.30 13.60
C TYR A 142 2.41 3.61 13.15
N ARG A 143 2.22 4.51 14.11
CA ARG A 143 2.02 5.93 13.84
C ARG A 143 3.32 6.66 14.12
N VAL A 144 3.85 7.38 13.14
CA VAL A 144 5.12 8.12 13.23
C VAL A 144 4.88 9.63 13.13
N ASN A 145 3.90 10.03 12.32
CA ASN A 145 3.61 11.45 12.05
C ASN A 145 2.25 11.91 12.58
#